data_a969c3b7bd7322fd7260600eaf75e814
#
_entry.id   a969c3b7bd7322fd7260600eaf75e814
#
_cell.length_a   1.000
_cell.length_b   1.000
_cell.length_c   1.000
_cell.angle_alpha   90.00
_cell.angle_beta   90.00
_cell.angle_gamma   90.00
#
_symmetry.space_group_name_H-M   'P 1'
#
loop_
_entity.id
_entity.type
_entity.pdbx_description
1 polymer ?
#
loop_
_entity_poly.entity_id
_entity_poly.type
_entity_poly.pdbx_seq_one_letter_code
_entity_poly.pdbx_strand_id
1 'polypeptide(L)'
;MLAKTRLNLLNEKGKTVKVGRNDPCPCGSGIKYKKCCLGKDTQVNKEPGAMYAQRYKIQLKEEADIEGIRKAGQLVLDTFGQIEDKIRPGIKTDEINTIVHEFTIKNNAQPAPLNYRGFPKSVCVSINEEVCHGIPGKRVLADGDIVNVDITSVLNGYYADANKTYFVGTPGPDACKIVSVTRECLKRGISMVKPGNTVGDIGWAIQTYAEDQGCSVVRDFVGHGVGFEFHESPQIPHFGQRGQGIRLIPGMVFTIEPMINLGEKELKILADNWTAVTKDGSLSAQFEQTILVTPGGYESLTPYDLT
;
A
#
# COMPACT_ATOMS: atom_id res chain seq x y z
N MET A 1 -20.59 30.43 -38.99
CA MET A 1 -20.03 29.08 -39.21
C MET A 1 -19.01 28.77 -38.11
N LEU A 2 -19.40 27.99 -37.10
CA LEU A 2 -18.50 27.63 -36.01
C LEU A 2 -17.65 26.41 -36.46
N ALA A 3 -16.34 26.63 -36.56
CA ALA A 3 -15.39 25.60 -36.91
C ALA A 3 -15.50 24.44 -35.91
N LYS A 4 -15.73 23.24 -36.42
CA LYS A 4 -15.70 22.00 -35.62
C LYS A 4 -14.28 21.69 -35.24
N THR A 5 -13.83 22.14 -34.07
CA THR A 5 -12.54 21.79 -33.51
C THR A 5 -12.55 20.27 -33.18
N ARG A 6 -11.82 19.50 -33.94
CA ARG A 6 -11.60 18.07 -33.72
C ARG A 6 -10.16 17.90 -33.27
N LEU A 7 -9.96 17.25 -32.12
CA LEU A 7 -8.64 16.88 -31.63
C LEU A 7 -8.15 15.62 -32.36
N ASN A 8 -6.92 15.65 -32.84
CA ASN A 8 -6.25 14.50 -33.45
C ASN A 8 -5.28 13.91 -32.42
N LEU A 9 -5.52 12.68 -31.99
CA LEU A 9 -4.63 11.94 -31.09
C LEU A 9 -3.93 10.82 -31.86
N LEU A 10 -2.71 10.48 -31.49
CA LEU A 10 -2.02 9.29 -31.97
C LEU A 10 -2.42 8.09 -31.11
N ASN A 11 -2.79 6.97 -31.72
CA ASN A 11 -2.97 5.71 -31.00
C ASN A 11 -1.64 4.98 -30.87
N GLU A 12 -1.59 3.86 -30.15
CA GLU A 12 -0.42 3.00 -29.93
C GLU A 12 0.28 2.52 -31.22
N LYS A 13 -0.36 2.71 -32.38
CA LYS A 13 0.17 2.40 -33.72
C LYS A 13 0.53 3.65 -34.53
N GLY A 14 0.64 4.82 -33.88
CA GLY A 14 0.97 6.08 -34.55
C GLY A 14 -0.09 6.63 -35.51
N LYS A 15 -1.34 6.11 -35.49
CA LYS A 15 -2.42 6.59 -36.33
C LYS A 15 -3.27 7.64 -35.60
N THR A 16 -3.56 8.74 -36.31
CA THR A 16 -4.41 9.83 -35.80
C THR A 16 -5.84 9.37 -35.59
N VAL A 17 -6.33 9.42 -34.36
CA VAL A 17 -7.73 9.13 -34.00
C VAL A 17 -8.46 10.45 -33.73
N LYS A 18 -9.63 10.63 -34.35
CA LYS A 18 -10.48 11.82 -34.14
C LYS A 18 -11.44 11.57 -32.99
N VAL A 19 -11.32 12.34 -31.92
CA VAL A 19 -12.21 12.26 -30.76
C VAL A 19 -13.45 13.14 -31.00
N GLY A 20 -14.63 12.56 -30.91
CA GLY A 20 -15.91 13.24 -31.01
C GLY A 20 -16.32 13.90 -29.67
N ARG A 21 -17.15 14.95 -29.73
CA ARG A 21 -17.64 15.68 -28.53
C ARG A 21 -18.29 14.79 -27.48
N ASN A 22 -18.92 13.69 -27.89
CA ASN A 22 -19.66 12.79 -27.01
C ASN A 22 -18.84 11.54 -26.60
N ASP A 23 -17.65 11.36 -27.17
CA ASP A 23 -16.77 10.24 -26.82
C ASP A 23 -16.22 10.39 -25.40
N PRO A 24 -15.78 9.31 -24.77
CA PRO A 24 -15.04 9.39 -23.52
C PRO A 24 -13.85 10.34 -23.65
N CYS A 25 -13.62 11.18 -22.63
CA CYS A 25 -12.53 12.14 -22.70
C CYS A 25 -11.18 11.42 -22.73
N PRO A 26 -10.28 11.77 -23.65
CA PRO A 26 -8.96 11.13 -23.74
C PRO A 26 -8.06 11.37 -22.52
N CYS A 27 -8.42 12.30 -21.62
CA CYS A 27 -7.72 12.50 -20.35
C CYS A 27 -8.00 11.39 -19.31
N GLY A 28 -8.80 10.38 -19.65
CA GLY A 28 -9.11 9.26 -18.76
C GLY A 28 -10.13 9.55 -17.64
N SER A 29 -10.77 10.73 -17.64
CA SER A 29 -11.72 11.13 -16.59
C SER A 29 -13.05 10.37 -16.58
N GLY A 30 -13.32 9.52 -17.58
CA GLY A 30 -14.61 8.86 -17.77
C GLY A 30 -15.77 9.79 -18.20
N ILE A 31 -15.55 11.10 -18.23
CA ILE A 31 -16.55 12.10 -18.61
C ILE A 31 -16.51 12.33 -20.14
N LYS A 32 -17.67 12.64 -20.75
CA LYS A 32 -17.71 12.96 -22.19
C LYS A 32 -16.79 14.15 -22.51
N TYR A 33 -16.03 14.06 -23.62
CA TYR A 33 -15.04 15.06 -24.04
C TYR A 33 -15.58 16.50 -23.98
N LYS A 34 -16.83 16.74 -24.42
CA LYS A 34 -17.48 18.06 -24.38
C LYS A 34 -17.69 18.65 -22.99
N LYS A 35 -17.77 17.79 -21.95
CA LYS A 35 -17.96 18.22 -20.56
C LYS A 35 -16.65 18.21 -19.75
N CYS A 36 -15.57 17.76 -20.35
CA CYS A 36 -14.27 17.63 -19.69
C CYS A 36 -13.23 18.57 -20.32
N CYS A 37 -12.61 18.18 -21.42
CA CYS A 37 -11.48 18.90 -22.01
C CYS A 37 -11.81 19.71 -23.28
N LEU A 38 -13.01 19.56 -23.87
CA LEU A 38 -13.37 20.33 -25.05
C LEU A 38 -13.51 21.83 -24.70
N GLY A 39 -12.69 22.68 -25.29
CA GLY A 39 -12.66 24.12 -25.02
C GLY A 39 -11.68 24.56 -23.91
N LYS A 40 -10.92 23.62 -23.34
CA LYS A 40 -9.78 23.91 -22.44
C LYS A 40 -8.46 23.80 -23.20
N ASP A 41 -8.40 24.37 -24.35
CA ASP A 41 -7.46 24.13 -25.46
C ASP A 41 -6.03 24.60 -25.26
N THR A 42 -5.41 24.40 -24.09
CA THR A 42 -3.96 24.63 -23.96
C THR A 42 -3.19 23.56 -23.19
N GLN A 43 -3.83 22.43 -22.81
CA GLN A 43 -3.17 21.45 -21.93
C GLN A 43 -3.21 19.97 -22.38
N VAL A 44 -3.64 19.66 -23.60
CA VAL A 44 -3.78 18.27 -24.07
C VAL A 44 -2.42 17.61 -24.45
N ASN A 45 -1.33 18.39 -24.43
CA ASN A 45 0.04 17.88 -24.63
C ASN A 45 0.85 17.79 -23.31
N LYS A 46 0.22 17.83 -22.15
CA LYS A 46 0.95 17.48 -20.92
C LYS A 46 1.14 15.96 -20.90
N GLU A 47 2.38 15.54 -20.75
CA GLU A 47 2.70 14.14 -20.45
C GLU A 47 1.80 13.65 -19.30
N PRO A 48 1.34 12.40 -19.33
CA PRO A 48 0.45 11.86 -18.29
C PRO A 48 0.95 12.16 -16.87
N GLY A 49 2.27 12.10 -16.63
CA GLY A 49 2.90 12.43 -15.35
C GLY A 49 2.62 13.86 -14.88
N ALA A 50 2.74 14.86 -15.76
CA ALA A 50 2.47 16.26 -15.39
C ALA A 50 1.00 16.50 -14.99
N MET A 51 0.07 15.77 -15.60
CA MET A 51 -1.35 15.83 -15.25
C MET A 51 -1.60 15.16 -13.87
N TYR A 52 -0.97 14.00 -13.60
CA TYR A 52 -1.11 13.30 -12.32
C TYR A 52 -0.49 14.12 -11.17
N ALA A 53 0.69 14.72 -11.37
CA ALA A 53 1.32 15.60 -10.40
C ALA A 53 0.44 16.81 -10.07
N GLN A 54 -0.14 17.47 -11.07
CA GLN A 54 -0.97 18.65 -10.87
C GLN A 54 -2.32 18.33 -10.19
N ARG A 55 -3.00 17.25 -10.66
CA ARG A 55 -4.38 16.94 -10.26
C ARG A 55 -4.45 16.12 -8.97
N TYR A 56 -3.59 15.14 -8.85
CA TYR A 56 -3.64 14.14 -7.77
C TYR A 56 -2.47 14.23 -6.81
N LYS A 57 -1.48 15.11 -7.07
CA LYS A 57 -0.23 15.21 -6.31
C LYS A 57 0.60 13.92 -6.35
N ILE A 58 0.45 13.15 -7.43
CA ILE A 58 1.19 11.92 -7.65
C ILE A 58 2.42 12.22 -8.49
N GLN A 59 3.60 11.93 -7.94
CA GLN A 59 4.87 12.01 -8.65
C GLN A 59 5.22 10.63 -9.20
N LEU A 60 5.26 10.50 -10.53
CA LEU A 60 5.70 9.27 -11.15
C LEU A 60 7.20 9.09 -10.92
N LYS A 61 7.60 7.87 -10.65
CA LYS A 61 9.00 7.51 -10.42
C LYS A 61 9.66 7.19 -11.77
N GLU A 62 10.84 7.75 -11.97
CA GLU A 62 11.71 7.41 -13.11
C GLU A 62 12.57 6.18 -12.76
N GLU A 63 13.28 5.63 -13.75
CA GLU A 63 14.05 4.39 -13.55
C GLU A 63 15.09 4.51 -12.42
N ALA A 64 15.75 5.67 -12.29
CA ALA A 64 16.70 5.92 -11.21
C ALA A 64 16.04 5.93 -9.82
N ASP A 65 14.82 6.46 -9.72
CA ASP A 65 14.05 6.48 -8.49
C ASP A 65 13.59 5.07 -8.11
N ILE A 66 13.08 4.32 -9.10
CA ILE A 66 12.64 2.93 -8.94
C ILE A 66 13.80 2.08 -8.42
N GLU A 67 15.00 2.24 -8.98
CA GLU A 67 16.18 1.53 -8.51
C GLU A 67 16.57 1.93 -7.07
N GLY A 68 16.41 3.20 -6.71
CA GLY A 68 16.59 3.68 -5.33
C GLY A 68 15.60 3.03 -4.36
N ILE A 69 14.32 3.01 -4.72
CA ILE A 69 13.25 2.38 -3.92
C ILE A 69 13.45 0.87 -3.83
N ARG A 70 13.88 0.20 -4.92
CA ARG A 70 14.18 -1.24 -4.92
C ARG A 70 15.30 -1.59 -3.93
N LYS A 71 16.35 -0.76 -3.82
CA LYS A 71 17.42 -0.93 -2.83
C LYS A 71 16.91 -0.73 -1.39
N ALA A 72 16.05 0.27 -1.16
CA ALA A 72 15.41 0.45 0.13
C ALA A 72 14.50 -0.74 0.47
N GLY A 73 13.75 -1.26 -0.51
CA GLY A 73 12.92 -2.46 -0.39
C GLY A 73 13.74 -3.72 -0.07
N GLN A 74 14.88 -3.91 -0.72
CA GLN A 74 15.77 -5.03 -0.39
C GLN A 74 16.26 -4.95 1.06
N LEU A 75 16.58 -3.75 1.56
CA LEU A 75 16.95 -3.56 2.97
C LEU A 75 15.80 -3.92 3.91
N VAL A 76 14.56 -3.58 3.58
CA VAL A 76 13.37 -4.00 4.36
C VAL A 76 13.29 -5.53 4.41
N LEU A 77 13.46 -6.21 3.28
CA LEU A 77 13.46 -7.68 3.21
C LEU A 77 14.59 -8.31 4.02
N ASP A 78 15.81 -7.76 3.91
CA ASP A 78 16.96 -8.20 4.70
C ASP A 78 16.72 -8.01 6.20
N THR A 79 16.01 -6.94 6.58
CA THR A 79 15.63 -6.66 7.97
C THR A 79 14.62 -7.69 8.49
N PHE A 80 13.64 -8.11 7.68
CA PHE A 80 12.76 -9.24 8.05
C PHE A 80 13.57 -10.50 8.32
N GLY A 81 14.59 -10.79 7.51
CA GLY A 81 15.49 -11.94 7.73
C GLY A 81 16.22 -11.90 9.09
N GLN A 82 16.46 -10.71 9.68
CA GLN A 82 17.10 -10.61 11.00
C GLN A 82 16.15 -10.97 12.16
N ILE A 83 14.85 -10.83 11.97
CA ILE A 83 13.86 -11.03 13.05
C ILE A 83 13.10 -12.35 12.94
N GLU A 84 13.06 -12.96 11.77
CA GLU A 84 12.22 -14.14 11.49
C GLU A 84 12.44 -15.28 12.50
N ASP A 85 13.70 -15.64 12.75
CA ASP A 85 14.07 -16.67 13.74
C ASP A 85 13.91 -16.21 15.20
N LYS A 86 13.68 -14.93 15.44
CA LYS A 86 13.55 -14.35 16.79
C LYS A 86 12.10 -14.26 17.23
N ILE A 87 11.15 -14.27 16.30
CA ILE A 87 9.72 -14.21 16.62
C ILE A 87 9.28 -15.57 17.18
N ARG A 88 9.27 -15.63 18.53
CA ARG A 88 8.95 -16.84 19.30
C ARG A 88 8.40 -16.46 20.67
N PRO A 89 7.72 -17.37 21.37
CA PRO A 89 7.30 -17.13 22.74
C PRO A 89 8.47 -16.69 23.63
N GLY A 90 8.25 -15.68 24.46
CA GLY A 90 9.24 -15.14 25.39
C GLY A 90 10.02 -13.93 24.92
N ILE A 91 10.04 -13.58 23.61
CA ILE A 91 10.66 -12.33 23.14
C ILE A 91 9.80 -11.13 23.51
N LYS A 92 10.43 -10.01 23.88
CA LYS A 92 9.73 -8.72 24.05
C LYS A 92 9.65 -7.99 22.71
N THR A 93 8.58 -7.26 22.51
CA THR A 93 8.43 -6.44 21.29
C THR A 93 9.51 -5.38 21.16
N ASP A 94 10.06 -4.87 22.27
CA ASP A 94 11.18 -3.93 22.27
C ASP A 94 12.51 -4.56 21.78
N GLU A 95 12.68 -5.86 21.95
CA GLU A 95 13.83 -6.58 21.39
C GLU A 95 13.75 -6.65 19.87
N ILE A 96 12.55 -6.82 19.31
CA ILE A 96 12.31 -6.73 17.85
C ILE A 96 12.68 -5.33 17.35
N ASN A 97 12.21 -4.29 18.05
CA ASN A 97 12.57 -2.90 17.72
C ASN A 97 14.08 -2.67 17.72
N THR A 98 14.79 -3.22 18.72
CA THR A 98 16.24 -3.07 18.82
C THR A 98 16.95 -3.71 17.62
N ILE A 99 16.57 -4.93 17.23
CA ILE A 99 17.15 -5.64 16.09
C ILE A 99 16.91 -4.84 14.81
N VAL A 100 15.67 -4.39 14.55
CA VAL A 100 15.31 -3.59 13.36
C VAL A 100 16.11 -2.29 13.34
N HIS A 101 16.15 -1.56 14.46
CA HIS A 101 16.89 -0.30 14.56
C HIS A 101 18.37 -0.48 14.25
N GLU A 102 19.05 -1.39 14.97
CA GLU A 102 20.48 -1.61 14.82
C GLU A 102 20.85 -2.08 13.41
N PHE A 103 20.06 -2.99 12.82
CA PHE A 103 20.33 -3.48 11.48
C PHE A 103 20.14 -2.37 10.44
N THR A 104 19.08 -1.55 10.54
CA THR A 104 18.85 -0.43 9.64
C THR A 104 19.99 0.59 9.68
N ILE A 105 20.39 1.01 10.90
CA ILE A 105 21.50 1.97 11.07
C ILE A 105 22.82 1.40 10.56
N LYS A 106 23.11 0.13 10.83
CA LYS A 106 24.33 -0.56 10.36
C LYS A 106 24.45 -0.55 8.83
N ASN A 107 23.33 -0.52 8.12
CA ASN A 107 23.27 -0.45 6.66
C ASN A 107 23.21 0.98 6.12
N ASN A 108 23.59 2.00 6.91
CA ASN A 108 23.60 3.41 6.54
C ASN A 108 22.20 3.94 6.11
N ALA A 109 21.14 3.34 6.63
CA ALA A 109 19.77 3.75 6.41
C ALA A 109 19.13 4.31 7.69
N GLN A 110 17.91 4.82 7.59
CA GLN A 110 17.15 5.31 8.72
C GLN A 110 15.82 4.56 8.82
N PRO A 111 15.37 4.15 10.02
CA PRO A 111 14.01 3.66 10.20
C PRO A 111 13.04 4.83 10.08
N ALA A 112 12.16 4.81 9.08
CA ALA A 112 11.25 5.90 8.79
C ALA A 112 10.23 6.20 9.90
N PRO A 113 9.72 5.20 10.66
CA PRO A 113 8.78 5.46 11.74
C PRO A 113 9.36 6.28 12.89
N LEU A 114 10.67 6.19 13.16
CA LEU A 114 11.30 6.84 14.31
C LEU A 114 11.15 8.36 14.25
N ASN A 115 10.46 8.93 15.23
CA ASN A 115 10.11 10.36 15.34
C ASN A 115 9.13 10.87 14.27
N TYR A 116 8.63 10.01 13.38
CA TYR A 116 7.61 10.41 12.42
C TYR A 116 6.32 10.81 13.15
N ARG A 117 5.97 12.10 13.08
CA ARG A 117 4.83 12.70 13.81
C ARG A 117 4.79 12.35 15.31
N GLY A 118 5.96 12.09 15.90
CA GLY A 118 6.09 11.76 17.32
C GLY A 118 6.04 10.27 17.65
N PHE A 119 6.00 9.36 16.65
CA PHE A 119 6.12 7.92 16.91
C PHE A 119 7.49 7.59 17.53
N PRO A 120 7.54 6.85 18.67
CA PRO A 120 8.77 6.79 19.47
C PRO A 120 9.72 5.64 19.12
N LYS A 121 9.39 4.81 18.13
CA LYS A 121 10.10 3.57 17.82
C LYS A 121 10.46 3.46 16.34
N SER A 122 11.32 2.48 16.02
CA SER A 122 11.86 2.27 14.67
C SER A 122 11.04 1.33 13.80
N VAL A 123 10.03 0.70 14.37
CA VAL A 123 9.17 -0.31 13.75
C VAL A 123 7.83 -0.30 14.48
N CYS A 124 6.74 -0.62 13.79
CA CYS A 124 5.48 -0.94 14.47
C CYS A 124 5.41 -2.45 14.73
N VAL A 125 4.92 -2.84 15.93
CA VAL A 125 4.69 -4.23 16.29
C VAL A 125 3.31 -4.36 16.89
N SER A 126 2.39 -4.98 16.15
CA SER A 126 0.97 -5.08 16.51
C SER A 126 0.61 -6.55 16.77
N ILE A 127 -0.05 -6.83 17.89
CA ILE A 127 -0.28 -8.20 18.38
C ILE A 127 -1.79 -8.46 18.50
N ASN A 128 -2.27 -9.56 17.91
CA ASN A 128 -3.64 -10.07 18.03
C ASN A 128 -4.71 -9.06 17.59
N GLU A 129 -5.38 -8.41 18.54
CA GLU A 129 -6.40 -7.38 18.30
C GLU A 129 -5.83 -6.02 17.88
N GLU A 130 -4.51 -5.84 17.94
CA GLU A 130 -3.85 -4.64 17.45
C GLU A 130 -3.80 -4.67 15.92
N VAL A 131 -4.45 -3.71 15.28
CA VAL A 131 -4.61 -3.63 13.82
C VAL A 131 -3.34 -3.11 13.16
N CYS A 132 -2.83 -1.97 13.67
CA CYS A 132 -1.60 -1.33 13.18
C CYS A 132 -1.05 -0.34 14.20
N HIS A 133 0.15 0.17 13.93
CA HIS A 133 0.85 1.20 14.69
C HIS A 133 1.13 0.82 16.16
N GLY A 134 1.16 -0.46 16.49
CA GLY A 134 1.54 -0.94 17.83
C GLY A 134 2.93 -0.45 18.20
N ILE A 135 3.07 0.15 19.40
CA ILE A 135 4.36 0.67 19.88
C ILE A 135 5.13 -0.45 20.58
N PRO A 136 6.29 -0.87 20.10
CA PRO A 136 7.14 -1.85 20.77
C PRO A 136 7.49 -1.45 22.20
N GLY A 137 7.42 -2.41 23.12
CA GLY A 137 7.65 -2.16 24.54
C GLY A 137 7.93 -3.42 25.35
N LYS A 138 7.45 -3.44 26.59
CA LYS A 138 7.68 -4.54 27.54
C LYS A 138 6.80 -5.77 27.31
N ARG A 139 5.83 -5.72 26.38
CA ARG A 139 4.96 -6.85 26.07
C ARG A 139 5.79 -8.02 25.55
N VAL A 140 5.56 -9.19 26.13
CA VAL A 140 6.22 -10.45 25.79
C VAL A 140 5.29 -11.24 24.90
N LEU A 141 5.79 -11.77 23.79
CA LEU A 141 5.01 -12.63 22.89
C LEU A 141 4.74 -13.98 23.57
N ALA A 142 3.50 -14.44 23.51
CA ALA A 142 3.04 -15.71 24.06
C ALA A 142 2.83 -16.74 22.93
N ASP A 143 2.82 -18.03 23.31
CA ASP A 143 2.45 -19.10 22.40
C ASP A 143 1.00 -18.93 21.92
N GLY A 144 0.78 -18.99 20.63
CA GLY A 144 -0.52 -18.77 19.98
C GLY A 144 -0.79 -17.35 19.51
N ASP A 145 0.02 -16.34 19.89
CA ASP A 145 -0.10 -14.99 19.36
C ASP A 145 0.11 -14.95 17.84
N ILE A 146 -0.51 -13.97 17.20
CA ILE A 146 -0.08 -13.45 15.90
C ILE A 146 0.53 -12.08 16.10
N VAL A 147 1.61 -11.76 15.39
CA VAL A 147 2.29 -10.48 15.49
C VAL A 147 2.60 -9.93 14.11
N ASN A 148 2.10 -8.73 13.82
CA ASN A 148 2.48 -7.97 12.65
C ASN A 148 3.73 -7.14 12.98
N VAL A 149 4.73 -7.19 12.10
CA VAL A 149 5.91 -6.34 12.14
C VAL A 149 5.95 -5.52 10.87
N ASP A 150 5.95 -4.20 11.02
CA ASP A 150 5.83 -3.22 9.95
C ASP A 150 7.09 -2.36 9.88
N ILE A 151 7.84 -2.51 8.78
CA ILE A 151 9.17 -1.97 8.60
C ILE A 151 9.22 -1.04 7.40
N THR A 152 9.46 0.24 7.65
CA THR A 152 9.78 1.23 6.62
C THR A 152 11.22 1.70 6.77
N SER A 153 12.00 1.61 5.70
CA SER A 153 13.39 2.08 5.67
C SER A 153 13.58 3.22 4.69
N VAL A 154 14.47 4.16 5.08
CA VAL A 154 14.94 5.24 4.20
C VAL A 154 16.41 4.98 3.86
N LEU A 155 16.69 4.73 2.59
CA LEU A 155 18.04 4.53 2.09
C LEU A 155 18.35 5.53 0.98
N ASN A 156 19.36 6.36 1.17
CA ASN A 156 19.76 7.41 0.21
C ASN A 156 18.59 8.34 -0.22
N GLY A 157 17.64 8.59 0.68
CA GLY A 157 16.48 9.45 0.43
C GLY A 157 15.29 8.75 -0.22
N TYR A 158 15.35 7.45 -0.46
CA TYR A 158 14.24 6.65 -0.98
C TYR A 158 13.62 5.80 0.13
N TYR A 159 12.29 5.75 0.15
CA TYR A 159 11.48 5.01 1.11
C TYR A 159 10.94 3.73 0.48
N ALA A 160 10.96 2.65 1.24
CA ALA A 160 10.21 1.43 0.93
C ALA A 160 9.59 0.88 2.22
N ASP A 161 8.41 0.30 2.07
CA ASP A 161 7.55 -0.13 3.15
C ASP A 161 7.04 -1.54 2.93
N ALA A 162 7.00 -2.33 4.00
CA ALA A 162 6.35 -3.63 4.00
C ALA A 162 6.08 -4.11 5.41
N ASN A 163 5.03 -4.90 5.58
CA ASN A 163 4.77 -5.61 6.82
C ASN A 163 4.41 -7.08 6.61
N LYS A 164 4.65 -7.87 7.64
CA LYS A 164 4.29 -9.29 7.71
C LYS A 164 3.65 -9.62 9.04
N THR A 165 2.63 -10.47 9.00
CA THR A 165 2.11 -11.12 10.20
C THR A 165 2.71 -12.51 10.37
N TYR A 166 3.28 -12.76 11.55
CA TYR A 166 3.91 -14.01 11.94
C TYR A 166 3.07 -14.75 12.98
N PHE A 167 3.17 -16.07 12.97
CA PHE A 167 2.70 -16.90 14.07
C PHE A 167 3.76 -16.99 15.16
N VAL A 168 3.34 -16.93 16.40
CA VAL A 168 4.21 -17.10 17.57
C VAL A 168 3.91 -18.47 18.19
N GLY A 169 4.82 -19.44 18.03
CA GLY A 169 4.60 -20.82 18.49
C GLY A 169 3.47 -21.51 17.71
N THR A 170 2.47 -22.05 18.40
CA THR A 170 1.40 -22.87 17.81
C THR A 170 0.10 -22.07 17.67
N PRO A 171 -0.26 -21.62 16.44
CA PRO A 171 -1.45 -20.78 16.23
C PRO A 171 -2.75 -21.58 16.43
N GLY A 172 -3.76 -20.91 17.01
CA GLY A 172 -5.14 -21.43 17.03
C GLY A 172 -5.85 -21.30 15.69
N PRO A 173 -7.03 -21.94 15.53
CA PRO A 173 -7.78 -21.92 14.25
C PRO A 173 -8.13 -20.50 13.75
N ASP A 174 -8.52 -19.60 14.65
CA ASP A 174 -8.86 -18.21 14.30
C ASP A 174 -7.65 -17.43 13.82
N ALA A 175 -6.49 -17.63 14.45
CA ALA A 175 -5.21 -17.05 14.03
C ALA A 175 -4.81 -17.56 12.63
N CYS A 176 -4.92 -18.86 12.39
CA CYS A 176 -4.70 -19.46 11.07
C CYS A 176 -5.64 -18.87 10.01
N LYS A 177 -6.93 -18.76 10.34
CA LYS A 177 -7.95 -18.21 9.43
C LYS A 177 -7.63 -16.78 9.04
N ILE A 178 -7.47 -15.88 10.02
CA ILE A 178 -7.28 -14.46 9.72
C ILE A 178 -5.99 -14.19 8.95
N VAL A 179 -4.89 -14.84 9.31
CA VAL A 179 -3.61 -14.71 8.60
C VAL A 179 -3.72 -15.19 7.16
N SER A 180 -4.36 -16.35 6.93
CA SER A 180 -4.57 -16.88 5.58
C SER A 180 -5.46 -15.98 4.71
N VAL A 181 -6.58 -15.50 5.27
CA VAL A 181 -7.50 -14.59 4.56
C VAL A 181 -6.79 -13.29 4.20
N THR A 182 -6.05 -12.69 5.13
CA THR A 182 -5.36 -11.42 4.89
C THR A 182 -4.27 -11.55 3.84
N ARG A 183 -3.51 -12.63 3.86
CA ARG A 183 -2.48 -12.94 2.87
C ARG A 183 -3.09 -13.07 1.46
N GLU A 184 -4.20 -13.77 1.34
CA GLU A 184 -4.93 -13.90 0.08
C GLU A 184 -5.55 -12.56 -0.36
N CYS A 185 -6.01 -11.71 0.56
CA CYS A 185 -6.44 -10.34 0.28
C CYS A 185 -5.34 -9.52 -0.38
N LEU A 186 -4.11 -9.57 0.14
CA LEU A 186 -2.97 -8.89 -0.47
C LEU A 186 -2.69 -9.41 -1.89
N LYS A 187 -2.64 -10.73 -2.09
CA LYS A 187 -2.47 -11.35 -3.43
C LYS A 187 -3.51 -10.83 -4.42
N ARG A 188 -4.78 -10.81 -4.03
CA ARG A 188 -5.89 -10.34 -4.88
C ARG A 188 -5.78 -8.86 -5.18
N GLY A 189 -5.44 -8.03 -4.20
CA GLY A 189 -5.18 -6.61 -4.40
C GLY A 189 -4.07 -6.37 -5.42
N ILE A 190 -2.92 -7.03 -5.24
CA ILE A 190 -1.76 -6.94 -6.14
C ILE A 190 -2.13 -7.38 -7.56
N SER A 191 -2.91 -8.45 -7.72
CA SER A 191 -3.32 -8.95 -9.04
C SER A 191 -4.14 -7.96 -9.86
N MET A 192 -4.76 -6.97 -9.21
CA MET A 192 -5.49 -5.89 -9.88
C MET A 192 -4.59 -4.78 -10.39
N VAL A 193 -3.30 -4.76 -10.03
CA VAL A 193 -2.39 -3.68 -10.42
C VAL A 193 -1.93 -3.87 -11.86
N LYS A 194 -2.49 -3.05 -12.74
CA LYS A 194 -2.09 -2.92 -14.15
C LYS A 194 -2.54 -1.59 -14.71
N PRO A 195 -1.88 -1.07 -15.75
CA PRO A 195 -2.31 0.15 -16.41
C PRO A 195 -3.78 0.06 -16.86
N GLY A 196 -4.54 1.11 -16.57
CA GLY A 196 -5.96 1.20 -16.93
C GLY A 196 -6.94 0.76 -15.85
N ASN A 197 -6.57 -0.12 -14.93
CA ASN A 197 -7.36 -0.36 -13.72
C ASN A 197 -7.31 0.87 -12.80
N THR A 198 -8.09 0.85 -11.74
CA THR A 198 -8.21 1.95 -10.78
C THR A 198 -7.89 1.49 -9.36
N VAL A 199 -7.65 2.42 -8.45
CA VAL A 199 -7.50 2.11 -7.01
C VAL A 199 -8.74 1.39 -6.46
N GLY A 200 -9.94 1.69 -6.99
CA GLY A 200 -11.18 1.01 -6.60
C GLY A 200 -11.25 -0.46 -7.05
N ASP A 201 -10.52 -0.85 -8.11
CA ASP A 201 -10.43 -2.27 -8.51
C ASP A 201 -9.61 -3.07 -7.49
N ILE A 202 -8.55 -2.48 -6.93
CA ILE A 202 -7.74 -3.06 -5.84
C ILE A 202 -8.63 -3.28 -4.62
N GLY A 203 -9.26 -2.22 -4.14
CA GLY A 203 -10.12 -2.27 -2.95
C GLY A 203 -11.30 -3.23 -3.11
N TRP A 204 -11.94 -3.24 -4.28
CA TRP A 204 -13.03 -4.17 -4.57
C TRP A 204 -12.58 -5.64 -4.47
N ALA A 205 -11.43 -5.99 -5.04
CA ALA A 205 -10.93 -7.37 -5.03
C ALA A 205 -10.62 -7.86 -3.60
N ILE A 206 -10.04 -6.98 -2.77
CA ILE A 206 -9.73 -7.26 -1.36
C ILE A 206 -11.04 -7.40 -0.57
N GLN A 207 -11.91 -6.40 -0.63
CA GLN A 207 -13.15 -6.35 0.15
C GLN A 207 -14.06 -7.54 -0.16
N THR A 208 -14.29 -7.83 -1.46
CA THR A 208 -15.17 -8.94 -1.85
C THR A 208 -14.70 -10.25 -1.26
N TYR A 209 -13.40 -10.53 -1.33
CA TYR A 209 -12.88 -11.78 -0.80
C TYR A 209 -12.93 -11.84 0.74
N ALA A 210 -12.53 -10.77 1.43
CA ALA A 210 -12.56 -10.73 2.89
C ALA A 210 -13.98 -10.95 3.43
N GLU A 211 -14.97 -10.24 2.86
CA GLU A 211 -16.38 -10.35 3.26
C GLU A 211 -16.97 -11.73 2.93
N ASP A 212 -16.60 -12.34 1.79
CA ASP A 212 -16.99 -13.72 1.43
C ASP A 212 -16.43 -14.77 2.42
N GLN A 213 -15.29 -14.47 3.08
CA GLN A 213 -14.74 -15.32 4.14
C GLN A 213 -15.32 -15.02 5.53
N GLY A 214 -16.29 -14.11 5.63
CA GLY A 214 -16.91 -13.69 6.90
C GLY A 214 -15.96 -12.85 7.77
N CYS A 215 -15.03 -12.12 7.13
CA CYS A 215 -14.13 -11.17 7.76
C CYS A 215 -14.52 -9.75 7.36
N SER A 216 -13.99 -8.73 8.02
CA SER A 216 -14.23 -7.33 7.68
C SER A 216 -12.95 -6.61 7.29
N VAL A 217 -13.08 -5.60 6.42
CA VAL A 217 -11.97 -4.74 5.98
C VAL A 217 -11.99 -3.45 6.76
N VAL A 218 -10.87 -3.10 7.37
CA VAL A 218 -10.65 -1.81 8.04
C VAL A 218 -10.78 -0.66 7.04
N ARG A 219 -11.40 0.44 7.45
CA ARG A 219 -11.66 1.61 6.58
C ARG A 219 -10.99 2.89 7.03
N ASP A 220 -10.48 2.92 8.25
CA ASP A 220 -9.85 4.10 8.87
C ASP A 220 -8.42 4.31 8.39
N PHE A 221 -7.78 3.24 7.93
CA PHE A 221 -6.44 3.23 7.36
C PHE A 221 -6.45 2.66 5.94
N VAL A 222 -5.51 3.12 5.13
CA VAL A 222 -5.42 2.79 3.70
C VAL A 222 -3.97 2.75 3.28
N GLY A 223 -3.65 2.04 2.21
CA GLY A 223 -2.36 2.12 1.55
C GLY A 223 -2.10 3.51 0.97
N HIS A 224 -0.86 3.80 0.65
CA HIS A 224 -0.41 5.12 0.27
C HIS A 224 0.69 5.08 -0.81
N GLY A 225 0.88 6.17 -1.54
CA GLY A 225 2.08 6.36 -2.34
C GLY A 225 3.31 6.37 -1.43
N VAL A 226 4.44 5.88 -1.94
CA VAL A 226 5.71 5.81 -1.21
C VAL A 226 6.88 6.00 -2.18
N GLY A 227 8.02 6.40 -1.67
CA GLY A 227 9.26 6.47 -2.43
C GLY A 227 10.07 7.72 -2.18
N PHE A 228 9.57 8.92 -2.39
CA PHE A 228 10.24 10.17 -2.04
C PHE A 228 9.93 10.62 -0.62
N GLU A 229 8.75 10.24 -0.14
CA GLU A 229 8.31 10.47 1.23
C GLU A 229 7.74 9.17 1.79
N PHE A 230 7.60 9.09 3.13
CA PHE A 230 6.99 7.95 3.79
C PHE A 230 5.55 7.75 3.29
N HIS A 231 4.75 8.82 3.29
CA HIS A 231 3.37 8.79 2.83
C HIS A 231 3.16 9.85 1.74
N GLU A 232 2.88 9.38 0.53
CA GLU A 232 2.57 10.19 -0.64
C GLU A 232 1.15 9.90 -1.16
N SER A 233 0.73 10.68 -2.14
CA SER A 233 -0.43 10.31 -2.96
C SER A 233 -0.06 9.20 -3.97
N PRO A 234 -1.02 8.31 -4.33
CA PRO A 234 -2.42 8.32 -3.91
C PRO A 234 -2.69 7.55 -2.62
N GLN A 235 -3.89 7.72 -2.05
CA GLN A 235 -4.43 6.75 -1.12
C GLN A 235 -4.90 5.50 -1.87
N ILE A 236 -4.69 4.32 -1.28
CA ILE A 236 -5.08 3.00 -1.81
C ILE A 236 -6.04 2.33 -0.82
N PRO A 237 -7.34 2.64 -0.87
CA PRO A 237 -8.32 1.97 -0.03
C PRO A 237 -8.39 0.47 -0.33
N HIS A 238 -8.50 -0.34 0.73
CA HIS A 238 -8.68 -1.79 0.62
C HIS A 238 -10.14 -2.20 0.49
N PHE A 239 -11.00 -1.24 0.21
CA PHE A 239 -12.43 -1.36 -0.06
C PHE A 239 -12.82 -0.43 -1.22
N GLY A 240 -13.92 -0.71 -1.91
CA GLY A 240 -14.35 0.16 -3.00
C GLY A 240 -15.18 -0.54 -4.06
N GLN A 241 -15.29 0.09 -5.22
CA GLN A 241 -16.05 -0.39 -6.36
C GLN A 241 -15.19 -0.43 -7.62
N ARG A 242 -15.43 -1.41 -8.47
CA ARG A 242 -14.71 -1.57 -9.74
C ARG A 242 -14.79 -0.34 -10.61
N GLY A 243 -13.64 0.04 -11.17
CA GLY A 243 -13.52 1.17 -12.11
C GLY A 243 -13.64 2.54 -11.48
N GLN A 244 -13.70 2.65 -10.14
CA GLN A 244 -13.78 3.93 -9.43
C GLN A 244 -12.39 4.40 -8.93
N GLY A 245 -12.26 5.72 -8.77
CA GLY A 245 -11.06 6.35 -8.24
C GLY A 245 -10.00 6.64 -9.29
N ILE A 246 -8.76 6.77 -8.84
CA ILE A 246 -7.60 7.14 -9.66
C ILE A 246 -7.21 5.96 -10.54
N ARG A 247 -7.02 6.22 -11.83
CA ARG A 247 -6.55 5.22 -12.80
C ARG A 247 -5.06 4.97 -12.60
N LEU A 248 -4.66 3.71 -12.59
CA LEU A 248 -3.27 3.29 -12.49
C LEU A 248 -2.53 3.54 -13.80
N ILE A 249 -1.34 4.15 -13.71
CA ILE A 249 -0.45 4.38 -14.85
C ILE A 249 0.99 3.98 -14.48
N PRO A 250 1.81 3.60 -15.47
CA PRO A 250 3.22 3.24 -15.22
C PRO A 250 4.00 4.34 -14.50
N GLY A 251 4.90 3.94 -13.60
CA GLY A 251 5.68 4.84 -12.75
C GLY A 251 5.02 5.22 -11.43
N MET A 252 3.76 4.84 -11.18
CA MET A 252 3.17 4.94 -9.85
C MET A 252 3.79 3.90 -8.91
N VAL A 253 4.17 4.33 -7.70
CA VAL A 253 4.62 3.45 -6.61
C VAL A 253 3.77 3.72 -5.39
N PHE A 254 3.24 2.66 -4.78
CA PHE A 254 2.36 2.73 -3.61
C PHE A 254 2.35 1.41 -2.84
N THR A 255 1.85 1.45 -1.59
CA THR A 255 1.63 0.26 -0.78
C THR A 255 0.27 -0.36 -1.03
N ILE A 256 0.18 -1.67 -0.90
CA ILE A 256 -1.08 -2.40 -0.72
C ILE A 256 -0.92 -3.18 0.59
N GLU A 257 -1.77 -2.88 1.57
CA GLU A 257 -1.60 -3.27 2.97
C GLU A 257 -2.92 -3.59 3.67
N PRO A 258 -3.72 -4.55 3.15
CA PRO A 258 -5.03 -4.82 3.72
C PRO A 258 -4.95 -5.21 5.19
N MET A 259 -5.66 -4.46 6.03
CA MET A 259 -5.95 -4.77 7.43
C MET A 259 -7.31 -5.46 7.51
N ILE A 260 -7.32 -6.72 7.93
CA ILE A 260 -8.51 -7.57 7.95
C ILE A 260 -8.79 -8.03 9.39
N ASN A 261 -10.04 -7.86 9.83
CA ASN A 261 -10.50 -8.29 11.15
C ASN A 261 -11.38 -9.53 11.05
N LEU A 262 -11.28 -10.43 12.02
CA LEU A 262 -12.22 -11.57 12.15
C LEU A 262 -13.64 -11.15 12.50
N GLY A 263 -13.77 -10.02 13.21
CA GLY A 263 -15.06 -9.46 13.65
C GLY A 263 -15.44 -8.20 12.90
N GLU A 264 -15.82 -7.17 13.66
CA GLU A 264 -16.28 -5.89 13.14
C GLU A 264 -15.12 -5.05 12.59
N LYS A 265 -15.43 -4.14 11.66
CA LYS A 265 -14.43 -3.26 11.04
C LYS A 265 -14.04 -2.05 11.88
N GLU A 266 -14.84 -1.76 12.91
CA GLU A 266 -14.69 -0.58 13.76
C GLU A 266 -13.48 -0.70 14.67
N LEU A 267 -12.76 0.41 14.81
CA LEU A 267 -11.52 0.52 15.56
C LEU A 267 -11.66 1.47 16.75
N LYS A 268 -10.68 1.43 17.63
CA LYS A 268 -10.39 2.47 18.62
C LYS A 268 -8.88 2.69 18.71
N ILE A 269 -8.48 3.92 18.95
CA ILE A 269 -7.07 4.26 19.22
C ILE A 269 -6.85 4.21 20.72
N LEU A 270 -5.76 3.60 21.16
CA LEU A 270 -5.38 3.51 22.56
C LEU A 270 -4.88 4.86 23.10
N ALA A 271 -4.67 4.92 24.41
CA ALA A 271 -4.24 6.14 25.13
C ALA A 271 -2.82 6.62 24.72
N ASP A 272 -2.03 5.79 24.04
CA ASP A 272 -0.75 6.15 23.46
C ASP A 272 -0.87 7.01 22.18
N ASN A 273 -2.10 7.24 21.69
CA ASN A 273 -2.47 7.99 20.48
C ASN A 273 -1.97 7.37 19.15
N TRP A 274 -1.50 6.13 19.16
CA TRP A 274 -0.96 5.42 18.00
C TRP A 274 -1.62 4.07 17.76
N THR A 275 -1.57 3.18 18.76
CA THR A 275 -2.00 1.80 18.61
C THR A 275 -3.50 1.73 18.29
N ALA A 276 -3.82 1.29 17.08
CA ALA A 276 -5.18 1.00 16.67
C ALA A 276 -5.55 -0.44 17.03
N VAL A 277 -6.68 -0.65 17.66
CA VAL A 277 -7.18 -1.99 18.02
C VAL A 277 -8.61 -2.18 17.53
N THR A 278 -8.99 -3.44 17.27
CA THR A 278 -10.38 -3.79 16.98
C THR A 278 -11.30 -3.40 18.14
N LYS A 279 -12.48 -2.86 17.84
CA LYS A 279 -13.39 -2.40 18.88
C LYS A 279 -14.02 -3.54 19.65
N ASP A 280 -14.21 -4.67 19.01
CA ASP A 280 -14.80 -5.89 19.54
C ASP A 280 -13.80 -6.87 20.17
N GLY A 281 -12.49 -6.58 20.06
CA GLY A 281 -11.41 -7.43 20.58
C GLY A 281 -11.10 -8.64 19.68
N SER A 282 -11.65 -8.71 18.48
CA SER A 282 -11.34 -9.78 17.51
C SER A 282 -9.92 -9.66 16.97
N LEU A 283 -9.34 -10.79 16.51
CA LEU A 283 -8.04 -10.80 15.87
C LEU A 283 -8.04 -9.99 14.58
N SER A 284 -6.93 -9.28 14.35
CA SER A 284 -6.62 -8.56 13.11
C SER A 284 -5.30 -9.03 12.54
N ALA A 285 -5.17 -9.05 11.22
CA ALA A 285 -3.90 -9.31 10.54
C ALA A 285 -3.69 -8.32 9.40
N GLN A 286 -2.43 -8.09 9.06
CA GLN A 286 -2.01 -7.23 7.96
C GLN A 286 -0.84 -7.86 7.21
N PHE A 287 -0.81 -7.66 5.90
CA PHE A 287 0.34 -7.95 5.03
C PHE A 287 0.48 -6.81 4.03
N GLU A 288 1.71 -6.43 3.73
CA GLU A 288 1.97 -5.28 2.89
C GLU A 288 3.14 -5.49 1.96
N GLN A 289 3.01 -4.94 0.74
CA GLN A 289 4.12 -4.78 -0.18
C GLN A 289 4.09 -3.40 -0.85
N THR A 290 5.27 -2.84 -1.12
CA THR A 290 5.46 -1.70 -2.02
C THR A 290 5.39 -2.18 -3.46
N ILE A 291 4.48 -1.60 -4.24
CA ILE A 291 4.15 -2.03 -5.61
C ILE A 291 4.40 -0.90 -6.62
N LEU A 292 5.14 -1.21 -7.66
CA LEU A 292 5.32 -0.38 -8.85
C LEU A 292 4.32 -0.78 -9.93
N VAL A 293 3.63 0.18 -10.54
CA VAL A 293 2.88 -0.04 -11.78
C VAL A 293 3.84 0.00 -12.96
N THR A 294 3.97 -1.11 -13.68
CA THR A 294 4.78 -1.24 -14.90
C THR A 294 3.93 -1.12 -16.16
N PRO A 295 4.50 -0.93 -17.36
CA PRO A 295 3.75 -0.95 -18.61
C PRO A 295 2.97 -2.25 -18.85
N GLY A 296 3.46 -3.39 -18.34
CA GLY A 296 2.85 -4.71 -18.53
C GLY A 296 1.99 -5.20 -17.35
N GLY A 297 1.97 -4.49 -16.23
CA GLY A 297 1.27 -4.93 -15.02
C GLY A 297 1.87 -4.30 -13.78
N TYR A 298 2.57 -5.07 -12.97
CA TYR A 298 3.20 -4.60 -11.75
C TYR A 298 4.55 -5.27 -11.48
N GLU A 299 5.33 -4.67 -10.59
CA GLU A 299 6.50 -5.24 -9.93
C GLU A 299 6.35 -5.00 -8.42
N SER A 300 6.59 -6.00 -7.59
CA SER A 300 6.77 -5.77 -6.16
C SER A 300 8.20 -5.33 -5.88
N LEU A 301 8.37 -4.21 -5.19
CA LEU A 301 9.67 -3.69 -4.78
C LEU A 301 10.10 -4.20 -3.39
N THR A 302 9.17 -4.87 -2.69
CA THR A 302 9.41 -5.58 -1.42
C THR A 302 8.83 -7.01 -1.50
N PRO A 303 9.25 -7.84 -2.48
CA PRO A 303 8.65 -9.14 -2.71
C PRO A 303 9.06 -10.13 -1.60
N TYR A 304 8.08 -10.75 -0.96
CA TYR A 304 8.27 -11.90 -0.07
C TYR A 304 7.18 -12.95 -0.35
N ASP A 305 7.44 -14.18 0.09
CA ASP A 305 6.52 -15.29 -0.15
C ASP A 305 5.18 -15.07 0.58
N LEU A 306 4.11 -15.22 -0.19
CA LEU A 306 2.72 -15.14 0.29
C LEU A 306 2.03 -16.53 0.27
N THR A 307 2.79 -17.63 0.14
CA THR A 307 2.21 -19.00 0.20
C THR A 307 1.82 -19.42 1.60
#